data_cf99ab99a02317f7332e4565adabce1c
#
_entry.id   cf99ab99a02317f7332e4565adabce1c
#
_cell.length_a   1.000
_cell.length_b   1.000
_cell.length_c   1.000
_cell.angle_alpha   90.00
_cell.angle_beta   90.00
_cell.angle_gamma   90.00
#
_symmetry.space_group_name_H-M   'P 1'
#
loop_
_entity.id
_entity.type
_entity.pdbx_description
1 polymer ?
#
loop_
_entity_poly.entity_id
_entity_poly.type
_entity_poly.pdbx_seq_one_letter_code
_entity_poly.pdbx_strand_id
1 'polypeptide(L)'
;MPNGFRLRQKGLSVAPFCGHSSRCSETARRKPPPLPDPRLDVLAIGDAVVDVIATAEDAFLAEEGLVKGSMQVLDAAGATRLYSKMSQARETSGGSAANTVAGVAALGGRAGFVGQVAADQLGEIFTHDIRALGVEFVTPAKSDGLPTGRCLILVTPDAQRTMNTFRGAAHQLSVEALDPEQIKSASILYLEAYLWRSEGPRAAMREAMRIAHDAGRRVAFTLSDIACIVPHRREIVEMLESGAIDLLFANEAEIASLAEAGDRDAAIAAIENKVRALVVTCGAEGALAAENGRRVAVPVAKIDAGIVDTTGAGDLFAAGFLVGQAEGRSIEQSLKMGSIAAAEIISHFGARPEGDVRKLVDSLL
;
A
#
# COMPACT_ATOMS: atom_id res chain seq x y z
N MET A 1 -32.97 -81.43 17.40
CA MET A 1 -32.76 -82.61 16.54
C MET A 1 -32.49 -82.13 15.14
N PRO A 2 -31.61 -82.84 14.44
CA PRO A 2 -30.15 -82.83 14.49
C PRO A 2 -29.61 -82.41 13.09
N ASN A 3 -28.39 -82.06 12.93
CA ASN A 3 -27.39 -82.85 12.22
C ASN A 3 -26.12 -82.02 12.03
N GLY A 4 -25.09 -82.61 12.61
CA GLY A 4 -23.74 -82.17 12.39
C GLY A 4 -23.19 -82.59 11.03
N PHE A 5 -22.22 -81.85 10.55
CA PHE A 5 -21.26 -82.30 9.55
C PHE A 5 -19.87 -81.80 9.91
N ARG A 6 -19.04 -82.75 10.28
CA ARG A 6 -17.58 -82.57 10.41
C ARG A 6 -16.96 -82.55 9.01
N LEU A 7 -16.11 -81.60 8.71
CA LEU A 7 -15.18 -81.69 7.63
C LEU A 7 -13.74 -81.46 8.10
N ARG A 8 -12.91 -82.31 7.62
CA ARG A 8 -11.52 -82.65 7.95
C ARG A 8 -10.59 -81.45 7.66
N GLN A 9 -9.65 -81.22 8.57
CA GLN A 9 -8.43 -80.52 8.37
C GLN A 9 -7.55 -81.20 7.35
N LYS A 10 -7.13 -80.51 6.28
CA LYS A 10 -5.95 -80.82 5.47
C LYS A 10 -4.92 -79.75 5.74
N GLY A 11 -3.79 -80.18 6.28
CA GLY A 11 -2.62 -79.32 6.47
C GLY A 11 -2.04 -78.89 5.12
N LEU A 12 -1.74 -77.62 5.01
CA LEU A 12 -0.90 -77.06 3.96
C LEU A 12 0.36 -76.49 4.60
N SER A 13 1.48 -77.03 4.20
CA SER A 13 2.84 -76.62 4.50
C SER A 13 3.10 -75.20 4.01
N VAL A 14 3.52 -74.31 4.96
CA VAL A 14 3.94 -72.97 4.63
C VAL A 14 5.45 -72.91 4.48
N ALA A 15 5.94 -72.67 3.24
CA ALA A 15 7.34 -72.38 2.99
C ALA A 15 7.69 -70.95 3.45
N PRO A 16 8.92 -70.68 3.93
CA PRO A 16 9.29 -69.34 4.41
C PRO A 16 9.49 -68.36 3.25
N PHE A 17 8.70 -67.25 3.27
CA PHE A 17 8.87 -66.12 2.36
C PHE A 17 10.08 -65.32 2.74
N CYS A 18 11.04 -65.26 1.84
CA CYS A 18 12.25 -64.49 1.93
C CYS A 18 11.92 -62.98 1.92
N GLY A 19 12.28 -62.27 2.99
CA GLY A 19 12.05 -60.83 3.14
C GLY A 19 12.84 -60.03 2.10
N HIS A 20 12.15 -59.37 1.18
CA HIS A 20 12.69 -58.25 0.42
C HIS A 20 12.44 -56.98 1.24
N SER A 21 13.53 -56.45 1.84
CA SER A 21 13.54 -55.10 2.39
C SER A 21 13.45 -54.10 1.25
N SER A 22 12.24 -53.61 0.96
CA SER A 22 12.02 -52.42 0.16
C SER A 22 12.58 -51.22 0.90
N ARG A 23 13.79 -50.79 0.55
CA ARG A 23 14.29 -49.45 0.92
C ARG A 23 13.35 -48.45 0.30
N CYS A 24 12.47 -47.86 1.11
CA CYS A 24 11.85 -46.59 0.81
C CYS A 24 12.97 -45.58 0.58
N SER A 25 13.22 -45.24 -0.68
CA SER A 25 14.06 -44.09 -1.01
C SER A 25 13.37 -42.84 -0.50
N GLU A 26 13.84 -42.29 0.59
CA GLU A 26 13.57 -40.92 0.99
C GLU A 26 14.02 -40.03 -0.20
N THR A 27 13.05 -39.65 -1.02
CA THR A 27 13.25 -38.56 -1.97
C THR A 27 13.45 -37.30 -1.14
N ALA A 28 14.72 -36.97 -0.90
CA ALA A 28 15.13 -35.71 -0.33
C ALA A 28 14.43 -34.60 -1.15
N ARG A 29 13.45 -33.94 -0.55
CA ARG A 29 12.83 -32.75 -1.12
C ARG A 29 13.97 -31.76 -1.34
N ARG A 30 14.38 -31.58 -2.59
CA ARG A 30 15.34 -30.56 -2.96
C ARG A 30 14.78 -29.23 -2.47
N LYS A 31 15.52 -28.54 -1.63
CA LYS A 31 15.22 -27.16 -1.27
C LYS A 31 14.98 -26.38 -2.57
N PRO A 32 13.89 -25.64 -2.71
CA PRO A 32 13.67 -24.83 -3.90
C PRO A 32 14.91 -23.92 -4.10
N PRO A 33 15.29 -23.63 -5.34
CA PRO A 33 16.40 -22.73 -5.61
C PRO A 33 16.13 -21.38 -4.92
N PRO A 34 17.18 -20.68 -4.47
CA PRO A 34 17.01 -19.35 -3.90
C PRO A 34 16.29 -18.46 -4.91
N LEU A 35 15.34 -17.67 -4.42
CA LEU A 35 14.65 -16.70 -5.26
C LEU A 35 15.66 -15.72 -5.86
N PRO A 36 15.48 -15.28 -7.11
CA PRO A 36 16.35 -14.25 -7.68
C PRO A 36 16.26 -12.97 -6.85
N ASP A 37 17.35 -12.21 -6.83
CA ASP A 37 17.38 -10.89 -6.19
C ASP A 37 16.27 -10.00 -6.76
N PRO A 38 15.58 -9.24 -5.93
CA PRO A 38 14.48 -8.41 -6.38
C PRO A 38 15.00 -7.31 -7.31
N ARG A 39 14.28 -7.10 -8.42
CA ARG A 39 14.56 -6.03 -9.37
C ARG A 39 14.01 -4.69 -8.89
N LEU A 40 12.89 -4.72 -8.15
CA LEU A 40 12.26 -3.57 -7.51
C LEU A 40 12.42 -3.66 -6.00
N ASP A 41 12.66 -2.53 -5.35
CA ASP A 41 12.66 -2.43 -3.91
C ASP A 41 11.23 -2.38 -3.37
N VAL A 42 10.37 -1.58 -4.03
CA VAL A 42 8.94 -1.46 -3.71
C VAL A 42 8.12 -1.47 -4.99
N LEU A 43 7.08 -2.30 -5.02
CA LEU A 43 5.98 -2.22 -5.98
C LEU A 43 4.73 -1.81 -5.23
N ALA A 44 4.09 -0.71 -5.62
CA ALA A 44 2.83 -0.30 -5.00
C ALA A 44 1.64 -0.61 -5.89
N ILE A 45 0.48 -0.92 -5.26
CA ILE A 45 -0.83 -0.97 -5.92
C ILE A 45 -1.71 0.09 -5.26
N GLY A 46 -2.23 1.03 -6.05
CA GLY A 46 -3.02 2.13 -5.52
C GLY A 46 -3.86 2.88 -6.56
N ASP A 47 -4.53 3.92 -6.11
CA ASP A 47 -5.33 4.81 -6.94
C ASP A 47 -4.44 5.60 -7.91
N ALA A 48 -4.59 5.33 -9.21
CA ALA A 48 -3.99 6.13 -10.28
C ALA A 48 -4.89 7.33 -10.57
N VAL A 49 -4.68 8.43 -9.89
CA VAL A 49 -5.46 9.67 -10.05
C VAL A 49 -4.56 10.83 -10.44
N VAL A 50 -5.13 11.80 -11.14
CA VAL A 50 -4.44 13.06 -11.45
C VAL A 50 -4.89 14.13 -10.47
N ASP A 51 -3.96 14.74 -9.77
CA ASP A 51 -4.22 15.91 -8.95
C ASP A 51 -4.29 17.15 -9.87
N VAL A 52 -5.44 17.80 -9.83
CA VAL A 52 -5.73 19.02 -10.59
C VAL A 52 -5.85 20.17 -9.59
N ILE A 53 -4.81 20.98 -9.49
CA ILE A 53 -4.67 22.01 -8.46
C ILE A 53 -4.92 23.40 -9.06
N ALA A 54 -5.90 24.12 -8.52
CA ALA A 54 -6.20 25.50 -8.91
C ALA A 54 -6.47 26.37 -7.67
N THR A 55 -6.24 27.67 -7.81
CA THR A 55 -6.69 28.65 -6.82
C THR A 55 -8.18 28.92 -6.96
N ALA A 56 -8.87 29.16 -5.87
CA ALA A 56 -10.29 29.51 -5.86
C ALA A 56 -10.60 30.48 -4.72
N GLU A 57 -11.60 31.34 -4.95
CA GLU A 57 -12.15 32.21 -3.91
C GLU A 57 -13.20 31.44 -3.07
N ASP A 58 -13.41 31.86 -1.82
CA ASP A 58 -14.44 31.28 -0.94
C ASP A 58 -15.84 31.32 -1.56
N ALA A 59 -16.13 32.36 -2.34
CA ALA A 59 -17.39 32.52 -3.07
C ALA A 59 -17.60 31.37 -4.09
N PHE A 60 -16.56 30.95 -4.79
CA PHE A 60 -16.62 29.83 -5.74
C PHE A 60 -16.93 28.51 -5.03
N LEU A 61 -16.32 28.26 -3.86
CA LEU A 61 -16.65 27.06 -3.07
C LEU A 61 -18.12 27.04 -2.67
N ALA A 62 -18.65 28.21 -2.21
CA ALA A 62 -20.04 28.35 -1.81
C ALA A 62 -21.01 28.14 -2.99
N GLU A 63 -20.71 28.70 -4.18
CA GLU A 63 -21.52 28.51 -5.40
C GLU A 63 -21.60 27.05 -5.86
N GLU A 64 -20.47 26.31 -5.72
CA GLU A 64 -20.41 24.89 -6.07
C GLU A 64 -20.90 23.96 -4.95
N GLY A 65 -21.28 24.51 -3.79
CA GLY A 65 -21.75 23.73 -2.64
C GLY A 65 -20.66 22.87 -1.99
N LEU A 66 -19.38 23.33 -2.09
CA LEU A 66 -18.23 22.63 -1.58
C LEU A 66 -17.93 23.08 -0.14
N VAL A 67 -17.68 22.11 0.74
CA VAL A 67 -17.29 22.40 2.13
C VAL A 67 -15.80 22.67 2.18
N LYS A 68 -15.44 23.92 2.49
CA LYS A 68 -14.04 24.36 2.59
C LYS A 68 -13.21 23.47 3.52
N GLY A 69 -12.02 23.13 3.11
CA GLY A 69 -11.08 22.32 3.90
C GLY A 69 -11.45 20.85 4.02
N SER A 70 -12.50 20.38 3.33
CA SER A 70 -12.93 18.97 3.37
C SER A 70 -12.47 18.19 2.16
N MET A 71 -12.55 16.86 2.31
CA MET A 71 -12.47 15.92 1.19
C MET A 71 -13.84 15.33 0.92
N GLN A 72 -14.27 15.35 -0.33
CA GLN A 72 -15.52 14.75 -0.76
C GLN A 72 -15.35 13.95 -2.06
N VAL A 73 -16.24 12.98 -2.26
CA VAL A 73 -16.23 12.12 -3.44
C VAL A 73 -17.29 12.64 -4.41
N LEU A 74 -16.90 12.83 -5.68
CA LEU A 74 -17.77 13.21 -6.76
C LEU A 74 -18.10 12.04 -7.68
N ASP A 75 -19.26 12.09 -8.34
CA ASP A 75 -19.55 11.27 -9.51
C ASP A 75 -18.87 11.85 -10.78
N ALA A 76 -18.95 11.12 -11.88
CA ALA A 76 -18.34 11.53 -13.15
C ALA A 76 -18.88 12.87 -13.67
N ALA A 77 -20.19 13.10 -13.53
CA ALA A 77 -20.83 14.33 -13.98
C ALA A 77 -20.41 15.54 -13.14
N GLY A 78 -20.40 15.38 -11.80
CA GLY A 78 -19.94 16.39 -10.85
C GLY A 78 -18.48 16.76 -11.07
N ALA A 79 -17.61 15.75 -11.23
CA ALA A 79 -16.20 15.98 -11.50
C ALA A 79 -15.95 16.69 -12.83
N THR A 80 -16.67 16.33 -13.89
CA THR A 80 -16.57 17.01 -15.20
C THR A 80 -17.07 18.45 -15.12
N ARG A 81 -18.18 18.69 -14.44
CA ARG A 81 -18.73 20.02 -14.23
C ARG A 81 -17.75 20.91 -13.44
N LEU A 82 -17.25 20.42 -12.32
CA LEU A 82 -16.32 21.19 -11.48
C LEU A 82 -15.03 21.49 -12.24
N TYR A 83 -14.45 20.48 -12.91
CA TYR A 83 -13.22 20.66 -13.71
C TYR A 83 -13.39 21.74 -14.79
N SER A 84 -14.54 21.77 -15.50
CA SER A 84 -14.80 22.78 -16.54
C SER A 84 -14.92 24.22 -16.02
N LYS A 85 -15.14 24.40 -14.71
CA LYS A 85 -15.26 25.69 -14.04
C LYS A 85 -14.00 26.14 -13.33
N MET A 86 -13.01 25.25 -13.16
CA MET A 86 -11.75 25.57 -12.54
C MET A 86 -10.98 26.55 -13.41
N SER A 87 -10.28 27.49 -12.77
CA SER A 87 -9.34 28.39 -13.42
C SER A 87 -8.10 27.63 -13.94
N GLN A 88 -7.09 28.34 -14.39
CA GLN A 88 -5.81 27.73 -14.77
C GLN A 88 -5.32 26.80 -13.67
N ALA A 89 -5.17 25.51 -14.01
CA ALA A 89 -4.81 24.46 -13.08
C ALA A 89 -3.47 23.82 -13.47
N ARG A 90 -2.77 23.31 -12.45
CA ARG A 90 -1.62 22.42 -12.61
C ARG A 90 -2.12 20.98 -12.45
N GLU A 91 -1.74 20.13 -13.40
CA GLU A 91 -2.04 18.69 -13.40
C GLU A 91 -0.76 17.89 -13.14
N THR A 92 -0.84 16.92 -12.24
CA THR A 92 0.29 16.05 -11.87
C THR A 92 -0.21 14.67 -11.45
N SER A 93 0.59 13.63 -11.61
CA SER A 93 0.24 12.32 -11.07
C SER A 93 0.09 12.42 -9.55
N GLY A 94 -0.99 11.83 -9.02
CA GLY A 94 -1.35 11.85 -7.61
C GLY A 94 -1.81 10.47 -7.13
N GLY A 95 -2.35 10.42 -5.93
CA GLY A 95 -2.72 9.21 -5.22
C GLY A 95 -1.67 8.80 -4.20
N SER A 96 -2.12 8.32 -3.03
CA SER A 96 -1.27 8.03 -1.86
C SER A 96 -0.14 7.05 -2.19
N ALA A 97 -0.45 5.88 -2.73
CA ALA A 97 0.57 4.90 -3.09
C ALA A 97 1.48 5.39 -4.23
N ALA A 98 0.97 6.19 -5.18
CA ALA A 98 1.78 6.81 -6.22
C ALA A 98 2.74 7.87 -5.65
N ASN A 99 2.32 8.64 -4.64
CA ASN A 99 3.19 9.54 -3.89
C ASN A 99 4.28 8.76 -3.15
N THR A 100 3.90 7.65 -2.50
CA THR A 100 4.86 6.79 -1.79
C THR A 100 5.94 6.27 -2.74
N VAL A 101 5.60 5.71 -3.91
CA VAL A 101 6.63 5.19 -4.84
C VAL A 101 7.44 6.29 -5.51
N ALA A 102 6.88 7.49 -5.70
CA ALA A 102 7.66 8.66 -6.11
C ALA A 102 8.69 9.04 -5.05
N GLY A 103 8.31 9.02 -3.78
CA GLY A 103 9.23 9.18 -2.64
C GLY A 103 10.31 8.09 -2.60
N VAL A 104 9.95 6.82 -2.85
CA VAL A 104 10.93 5.72 -2.98
C VAL A 104 11.94 6.01 -4.07
N ALA A 105 11.50 6.44 -5.26
CA ALA A 105 12.38 6.79 -6.37
C ALA A 105 13.28 8.00 -6.03
N ALA A 106 12.73 9.04 -5.41
CA ALA A 106 13.50 10.21 -4.96
C ALA A 106 14.55 9.88 -3.90
N LEU A 107 14.32 8.82 -3.09
CA LEU A 107 15.29 8.28 -2.14
C LEU A 107 16.31 7.32 -2.80
N GLY A 108 16.29 7.16 -4.12
CA GLY A 108 17.20 6.29 -4.87
C GLY A 108 16.79 4.82 -4.88
N GLY A 109 15.60 4.48 -4.40
CA GLY A 109 15.04 3.14 -4.47
C GLY A 109 14.46 2.82 -5.85
N ARG A 110 14.41 1.55 -6.21
CA ARG A 110 13.81 1.05 -7.46
C ARG A 110 12.32 0.82 -7.23
N ALA A 111 11.50 1.66 -7.83
CA ALA A 111 10.06 1.71 -7.59
C ALA A 111 9.24 1.25 -8.79
N GLY A 112 8.13 0.56 -8.54
CA GLY A 112 7.11 0.22 -9.50
C GLY A 112 5.72 0.60 -8.99
N PHE A 113 4.79 0.81 -9.91
CA PHE A 113 3.41 1.13 -9.59
C PHE A 113 2.44 0.33 -10.46
N VAL A 114 1.38 -0.17 -9.85
CA VAL A 114 0.22 -0.79 -10.50
C VAL A 114 -1.02 0.03 -10.14
N GLY A 115 -1.69 0.55 -11.13
CA GLY A 115 -2.91 1.33 -10.97
C GLY A 115 -3.62 1.47 -12.30
N GLN A 116 -4.93 1.68 -12.31
CA GLN A 116 -5.69 1.73 -13.54
C GLN A 116 -5.99 3.16 -13.95
N VAL A 117 -5.53 3.55 -15.14
CA VAL A 117 -5.93 4.76 -15.85
C VAL A 117 -6.77 4.41 -17.07
N ALA A 118 -7.52 5.36 -17.60
CA ALA A 118 -8.19 5.25 -18.90
C ALA A 118 -7.27 5.72 -20.03
N ALA A 119 -7.63 5.35 -21.27
CA ALA A 119 -6.97 5.84 -22.48
C ALA A 119 -7.52 7.24 -22.83
N ASP A 120 -7.30 8.20 -21.94
CA ASP A 120 -7.69 9.60 -22.06
C ASP A 120 -6.52 10.54 -21.72
N GLN A 121 -6.72 11.86 -21.89
CA GLN A 121 -5.68 12.86 -21.66
C GLN A 121 -5.09 12.79 -20.25
N LEU A 122 -5.92 12.61 -19.21
CA LEU A 122 -5.43 12.52 -17.83
C LEU A 122 -4.65 11.22 -17.60
N GLY A 123 -5.04 10.13 -18.25
CA GLY A 123 -4.29 8.87 -18.23
C GLY A 123 -2.92 8.97 -18.86
N GLU A 124 -2.80 9.75 -19.96
CA GLU A 124 -1.51 10.07 -20.60
C GLU A 124 -0.64 10.94 -19.68
N ILE A 125 -1.22 11.96 -19.05
CA ILE A 125 -0.51 12.82 -18.07
C ILE A 125 0.00 11.98 -16.90
N PHE A 126 -0.85 11.16 -16.28
CA PHE A 126 -0.44 10.28 -15.18
C PHE A 126 0.72 9.37 -15.60
N THR A 127 0.58 8.69 -16.74
CA THR A 127 1.56 7.73 -17.24
C THR A 127 2.90 8.39 -17.54
N HIS A 128 2.89 9.54 -18.19
CA HIS A 128 4.10 10.29 -18.49
C HIS A 128 4.80 10.76 -17.22
N ASP A 129 4.05 11.37 -16.31
CA ASP A 129 4.58 11.98 -15.09
C ASP A 129 5.16 10.96 -14.13
N ILE A 130 4.43 9.88 -13.84
CA ILE A 130 4.93 8.84 -12.91
C ILE A 130 6.20 8.14 -13.45
N ARG A 131 6.29 7.95 -14.78
CA ARG A 131 7.48 7.39 -15.41
C ARG A 131 8.66 8.37 -15.42
N ALA A 132 8.40 9.67 -15.58
CA ALA A 132 9.44 10.71 -15.51
C ALA A 132 10.09 10.79 -14.12
N LEU A 133 9.38 10.37 -13.06
CA LEU A 133 9.92 10.23 -11.71
C LEU A 133 10.78 8.97 -11.52
N GLY A 134 10.97 8.14 -12.55
CA GLY A 134 11.75 6.91 -12.49
C GLY A 134 10.96 5.70 -11.96
N VAL A 135 9.64 5.79 -11.83
CA VAL A 135 8.78 4.69 -11.39
C VAL A 135 8.38 3.82 -12.58
N GLU A 136 8.56 2.50 -12.46
CA GLU A 136 8.10 1.56 -13.48
C GLU A 136 6.56 1.45 -13.45
N PHE A 137 5.91 1.90 -14.51
CA PHE A 137 4.45 1.81 -14.67
C PHE A 137 4.12 1.15 -16.00
N VAL A 138 3.62 -0.08 -15.96
CA VAL A 138 3.36 -0.93 -17.14
C VAL A 138 1.89 -1.31 -17.29
N THR A 139 1.03 -0.99 -16.33
CA THR A 139 -0.41 -1.30 -16.40
C THR A 139 -1.02 -0.68 -17.65
N PRO A 140 -1.67 -1.47 -18.52
CA PRO A 140 -2.29 -0.93 -19.73
C PRO A 140 -3.45 0.01 -19.41
N ALA A 141 -3.53 1.13 -20.12
CA ALA A 141 -4.68 2.03 -20.01
C ALA A 141 -5.95 1.35 -20.56
N LYS A 142 -7.10 1.54 -19.89
CA LYS A 142 -8.39 1.04 -20.37
C LYS A 142 -8.95 1.93 -21.47
N SER A 143 -9.40 1.33 -22.55
CA SER A 143 -10.09 2.02 -23.65
C SER A 143 -11.60 2.12 -23.44
N ASP A 144 -12.13 1.41 -22.46
CA ASP A 144 -13.57 1.33 -22.11
C ASP A 144 -13.75 1.61 -20.61
N GLY A 145 -14.96 2.03 -20.24
CA GLY A 145 -15.32 2.25 -18.85
C GLY A 145 -15.29 3.72 -18.42
N LEU A 146 -14.88 3.94 -17.17
CA LEU A 146 -14.84 5.27 -16.57
C LEU A 146 -13.57 6.01 -17.00
N PRO A 147 -13.62 7.35 -17.13
CA PRO A 147 -12.42 8.16 -17.37
C PRO A 147 -11.43 8.06 -16.21
N THR A 148 -10.20 8.47 -16.44
CA THR A 148 -9.13 8.51 -15.44
C THR A 148 -9.58 9.25 -14.18
N GLY A 149 -9.24 8.70 -13.02
CA GLY A 149 -9.48 9.29 -11.72
C GLY A 149 -8.78 10.64 -11.57
N ARG A 150 -9.41 11.57 -10.86
CA ARG A 150 -8.87 12.91 -10.61
C ARG A 150 -9.26 13.44 -9.25
N CYS A 151 -8.35 14.15 -8.61
CA CYS A 151 -8.62 14.92 -7.41
C CYS A 151 -8.58 16.41 -7.77
N LEU A 152 -9.74 17.07 -7.73
CA LEU A 152 -9.88 18.50 -8.02
C LEU A 152 -9.62 19.27 -6.72
N ILE A 153 -8.45 19.88 -6.63
CA ILE A 153 -7.96 20.55 -5.42
C ILE A 153 -8.08 22.05 -5.61
N LEU A 154 -8.92 22.66 -4.78
CA LEU A 154 -9.15 24.09 -4.76
C LEU A 154 -8.44 24.70 -3.56
N VAL A 155 -7.51 25.62 -3.80
CA VAL A 155 -6.71 26.28 -2.78
C VAL A 155 -7.23 27.70 -2.61
N THR A 156 -7.75 28.02 -1.42
CA THR A 156 -8.23 29.37 -1.07
C THR A 156 -7.09 30.27 -0.60
N PRO A 157 -7.27 31.62 -0.57
CA PRO A 157 -6.22 32.58 -0.21
C PRO A 157 -5.59 32.39 1.19
N ASP A 158 -6.32 31.72 2.10
CA ASP A 158 -5.83 31.32 3.42
C ASP A 158 -5.13 29.96 3.42
N ALA A 159 -4.74 29.46 2.22
CA ALA A 159 -4.07 28.20 2.01
C ALA A 159 -4.87 26.93 2.38
N GLN A 160 -6.20 27.06 2.62
CA GLN A 160 -7.06 25.88 2.83
C GLN A 160 -7.27 25.12 1.51
N ARG A 161 -7.19 23.79 1.59
CA ARG A 161 -7.41 22.90 0.45
C ARG A 161 -8.75 22.20 0.56
N THR A 162 -9.55 22.31 -0.48
CA THR A 162 -10.80 21.59 -0.62
C THR A 162 -10.63 20.55 -1.74
N MET A 163 -10.66 19.27 -1.37
CA MET A 163 -10.38 18.15 -2.26
C MET A 163 -11.68 17.49 -2.73
N ASN A 164 -11.82 17.29 -4.05
CA ASN A 164 -13.01 16.75 -4.66
C ASN A 164 -12.59 15.60 -5.58
N THR A 165 -12.71 14.38 -5.08
CA THR A 165 -12.13 13.20 -5.74
C THR A 165 -13.17 12.43 -6.54
N PHE A 166 -12.91 12.24 -7.81
CA PHE A 166 -13.54 11.25 -8.67
C PHE A 166 -12.57 10.10 -8.89
N ARG A 167 -12.93 8.91 -8.46
CA ARG A 167 -12.03 7.76 -8.47
C ARG A 167 -11.83 7.15 -9.86
N GLY A 168 -12.85 7.22 -10.71
CA GLY A 168 -12.79 6.85 -12.13
C GLY A 168 -12.26 5.44 -12.39
N ALA A 169 -11.40 5.34 -13.41
CA ALA A 169 -10.80 4.09 -13.85
C ALA A 169 -9.98 3.38 -12.76
N ALA A 170 -9.41 4.11 -11.78
CA ALA A 170 -8.64 3.50 -10.69
C ALA A 170 -9.44 2.40 -9.95
N HIS A 171 -10.73 2.65 -9.73
CA HIS A 171 -11.64 1.67 -9.10
C HIS A 171 -12.15 0.57 -10.05
N GLN A 172 -11.61 0.49 -11.27
CA GLN A 172 -11.83 -0.60 -12.23
C GLN A 172 -10.58 -1.48 -12.41
N LEU A 173 -9.56 -1.33 -11.56
CA LEU A 173 -8.43 -2.24 -11.53
C LEU A 173 -8.94 -3.67 -11.29
N SER A 174 -8.45 -4.62 -12.07
CA SER A 174 -8.86 -6.01 -11.99
C SER A 174 -7.66 -6.95 -11.92
N VAL A 175 -7.90 -8.22 -11.64
CA VAL A 175 -6.85 -9.26 -11.57
C VAL A 175 -6.08 -9.38 -12.88
N GLU A 176 -6.77 -9.21 -14.02
CA GLU A 176 -6.19 -9.30 -15.36
C GLU A 176 -5.18 -8.19 -15.68
N ALA A 177 -5.22 -7.08 -14.92
CA ALA A 177 -4.28 -5.98 -15.06
C ALA A 177 -2.95 -6.21 -14.31
N LEU A 178 -2.86 -7.27 -13.50
CA LEU A 178 -1.66 -7.61 -12.74
C LEU A 178 -0.64 -8.32 -13.65
N ASP A 179 0.62 -7.92 -13.53
CA ASP A 179 1.76 -8.68 -14.04
C ASP A 179 2.40 -9.48 -12.88
N PRO A 180 2.21 -10.82 -12.83
CA PRO A 180 2.79 -11.65 -11.78
C PRO A 180 4.32 -11.56 -11.69
N GLU A 181 5.01 -11.36 -12.80
CA GLU A 181 6.48 -11.27 -12.81
C GLU A 181 6.95 -9.94 -12.22
N GLN A 182 6.21 -8.84 -12.45
CA GLN A 182 6.48 -7.57 -11.79
C GLN A 182 6.31 -7.71 -10.27
N ILE A 183 5.23 -8.35 -9.81
CA ILE A 183 4.97 -8.57 -8.37
C ILE A 183 6.09 -9.41 -7.74
N LYS A 184 6.45 -10.53 -8.34
CA LYS A 184 7.53 -11.41 -7.86
C LYS A 184 8.89 -10.71 -7.82
N SER A 185 9.10 -9.72 -8.68
CA SER A 185 10.37 -8.97 -8.78
C SER A 185 10.55 -7.90 -7.71
N ALA A 186 9.55 -7.62 -6.88
CA ALA A 186 9.62 -6.62 -5.83
C ALA A 186 10.05 -7.22 -4.49
N SER A 187 10.84 -6.50 -3.70
CA SER A 187 11.15 -6.88 -2.31
C SER A 187 9.92 -6.74 -1.40
N ILE A 188 9.16 -5.67 -1.62
CA ILE A 188 7.99 -5.31 -0.83
C ILE A 188 6.86 -4.93 -1.79
N LEU A 189 5.70 -5.57 -1.64
CA LEU A 189 4.44 -5.16 -2.24
C LEU A 189 3.75 -4.21 -1.26
N TYR A 190 3.50 -2.96 -1.66
CA TYR A 190 2.84 -1.93 -0.86
C TYR A 190 1.42 -1.67 -1.37
N LEU A 191 0.43 -1.70 -0.48
CA LEU A 191 -0.99 -1.60 -0.80
C LEU A 191 -1.65 -0.49 0.01
N GLU A 192 -2.60 0.25 -0.60
CA GLU A 192 -3.37 1.28 0.09
C GLU A 192 -4.84 0.90 0.25
N ALA A 193 -5.44 1.27 1.38
CA ALA A 193 -6.83 0.94 1.66
C ALA A 193 -7.86 1.72 0.82
N TYR A 194 -7.49 2.78 0.12
CA TYR A 194 -8.42 3.50 -0.76
C TYR A 194 -9.02 2.59 -1.83
N LEU A 195 -8.20 1.75 -2.48
CA LEU A 195 -8.66 0.75 -3.45
C LEU A 195 -9.46 -0.39 -2.82
N TRP A 196 -9.31 -0.65 -1.52
CA TRP A 196 -10.02 -1.74 -0.84
C TRP A 196 -11.53 -1.59 -0.84
N ARG A 197 -12.03 -0.37 -1.08
CA ARG A 197 -13.46 -0.05 -1.09
C ARG A 197 -14.24 -0.64 -2.27
N SER A 198 -13.57 -1.03 -3.36
CA SER A 198 -14.19 -1.60 -4.56
C SER A 198 -13.83 -3.08 -4.72
N GLU A 199 -14.79 -3.89 -5.17
CA GLU A 199 -14.66 -5.36 -5.22
C GLU A 199 -13.57 -5.81 -6.20
N GLY A 200 -13.51 -5.25 -7.41
CA GLY A 200 -12.50 -5.59 -8.41
C GLY A 200 -11.07 -5.33 -7.93
N PRO A 201 -10.73 -4.07 -7.53
CA PRO A 201 -9.43 -3.77 -6.95
C PRO A 201 -9.08 -4.60 -5.71
N ARG A 202 -10.06 -4.85 -4.82
CA ARG A 202 -9.86 -5.71 -3.65
C ARG A 202 -9.48 -7.14 -4.03
N ALA A 203 -10.13 -7.71 -5.07
CA ALA A 203 -9.78 -9.02 -5.61
C ALA A 203 -8.37 -9.02 -6.21
N ALA A 204 -8.01 -7.97 -6.97
CA ALA A 204 -6.67 -7.80 -7.52
C ALA A 204 -5.60 -7.71 -6.43
N MET A 205 -5.83 -6.92 -5.38
CA MET A 205 -4.90 -6.79 -4.27
C MET A 205 -4.72 -8.11 -3.50
N ARG A 206 -5.79 -8.89 -3.28
CA ARG A 206 -5.70 -10.22 -2.67
C ARG A 206 -4.87 -11.19 -3.51
N GLU A 207 -5.06 -11.19 -4.82
CA GLU A 207 -4.27 -12.02 -5.73
C GLU A 207 -2.80 -11.56 -5.76
N ALA A 208 -2.54 -10.25 -5.75
CA ALA A 208 -1.19 -9.70 -5.67
C ALA A 208 -0.47 -10.10 -4.35
N MET A 209 -1.18 -10.05 -3.20
CA MET A 209 -0.65 -10.54 -1.91
C MET A 209 -0.26 -12.02 -2.00
N ARG A 210 -1.14 -12.86 -2.59
CA ARG A 210 -0.87 -14.28 -2.77
C ARG A 210 0.37 -14.50 -3.64
N ILE A 211 0.48 -13.83 -4.79
CA ILE A 211 1.65 -13.91 -5.67
C ILE A 211 2.94 -13.48 -4.96
N ALA A 212 2.88 -12.38 -4.20
CA ALA A 212 4.01 -11.87 -3.44
C ALA A 212 4.49 -12.90 -2.39
N HIS A 213 3.58 -13.46 -1.59
CA HIS A 213 3.92 -14.46 -0.58
C HIS A 213 4.43 -15.77 -1.18
N ASP A 214 3.82 -16.26 -2.27
CA ASP A 214 4.28 -17.45 -2.98
C ASP A 214 5.72 -17.28 -3.50
N ALA A 215 6.12 -16.03 -3.79
CA ALA A 215 7.49 -15.65 -4.16
C ALA A 215 8.36 -15.23 -2.95
N GLY A 216 7.91 -15.44 -1.71
CA GLY A 216 8.66 -15.09 -0.50
C GLY A 216 8.89 -13.58 -0.33
N ARG A 217 8.01 -12.75 -0.91
CA ARG A 217 8.07 -11.28 -0.80
C ARG A 217 7.19 -10.80 0.34
N ARG A 218 7.52 -9.64 0.90
CA ARG A 218 6.76 -9.03 2.00
C ARG A 218 5.59 -8.22 1.46
N VAL A 219 4.50 -8.18 2.23
CA VAL A 219 3.33 -7.35 1.95
C VAL A 219 3.21 -6.27 3.00
N ALA A 220 3.18 -5.02 2.56
CA ALA A 220 2.92 -3.84 3.38
C ALA A 220 1.54 -3.27 3.02
N PHE A 221 0.80 -2.81 4.02
CA PHE A 221 -0.54 -2.24 3.84
C PHE A 221 -0.66 -0.94 4.64
N THR A 222 -1.19 0.12 4.04
CA THR A 222 -1.55 1.35 4.75
C THR A 222 -3.05 1.48 4.90
N LEU A 223 -3.49 1.90 6.08
CA LEU A 223 -4.92 2.08 6.39
C LEU A 223 -5.54 3.29 5.68
N SER A 224 -4.73 4.26 5.28
CA SER A 224 -5.05 5.41 4.43
C SER A 224 -6.07 6.40 5.00
N ASP A 225 -7.21 5.92 5.50
CA ASP A 225 -8.30 6.77 6.01
C ASP A 225 -9.31 5.95 6.83
N ILE A 226 -9.88 6.58 7.87
CA ILE A 226 -10.92 5.96 8.72
C ILE A 226 -12.13 5.50 7.90
N ALA A 227 -12.52 6.25 6.85
CA ALA A 227 -13.62 5.89 5.98
C ALA A 227 -13.34 4.63 5.13
N CYS A 228 -12.08 4.23 4.99
CA CYS A 228 -11.68 2.95 4.38
C CYS A 228 -11.72 1.80 5.38
N ILE A 229 -11.43 2.10 6.65
CA ILE A 229 -11.33 1.10 7.73
C ILE A 229 -12.71 0.62 8.19
N VAL A 230 -13.60 1.57 8.52
CA VAL A 230 -14.88 1.27 9.19
C VAL A 230 -15.71 0.21 8.46
N PRO A 231 -15.91 0.28 7.13
CA PRO A 231 -16.68 -0.73 6.41
C PRO A 231 -16.00 -2.10 6.30
N HIS A 232 -14.66 -2.13 6.44
CA HIS A 232 -13.84 -3.32 6.17
C HIS A 232 -13.02 -3.80 7.37
N ARG A 233 -13.27 -3.25 8.56
CA ARG A 233 -12.50 -3.52 9.78
C ARG A 233 -12.24 -5.00 10.02
N ARG A 234 -13.31 -5.81 10.03
CA ARG A 234 -13.20 -7.24 10.28
C ARG A 234 -12.28 -7.92 9.27
N GLU A 235 -12.45 -7.60 7.99
CA GLU A 235 -11.66 -8.16 6.90
C GLU A 235 -10.17 -7.78 7.02
N ILE A 236 -9.87 -6.51 7.40
CA ILE A 236 -8.51 -6.06 7.64
C ILE A 236 -7.89 -6.82 8.82
N VAL A 237 -8.60 -6.96 9.93
CA VAL A 237 -8.11 -7.73 11.10
C VAL A 237 -7.87 -9.21 10.74
N GLU A 238 -8.76 -9.84 9.97
CA GLU A 238 -8.57 -11.21 9.48
C GLU A 238 -7.31 -11.34 8.60
N MET A 239 -7.00 -10.33 7.76
CA MET A 239 -5.76 -10.31 6.97
C MET A 239 -4.51 -10.18 7.83
N LEU A 240 -4.54 -9.40 8.91
CA LEU A 240 -3.43 -9.31 9.86
C LEU A 240 -3.21 -10.65 10.58
N GLU A 241 -4.28 -11.25 11.11
CA GLU A 241 -4.22 -12.50 11.87
C GLU A 241 -3.82 -13.71 11.01
N SER A 242 -4.17 -13.71 9.73
CA SER A 242 -3.76 -14.75 8.78
C SER A 242 -2.33 -14.60 8.27
N GLY A 243 -1.65 -13.47 8.57
CA GLY A 243 -0.34 -13.17 8.05
C GLY A 243 -0.33 -12.75 6.57
N ALA A 244 -1.49 -12.34 6.02
CA ALA A 244 -1.57 -11.79 4.66
C ALA A 244 -0.92 -10.40 4.55
N ILE A 245 -0.74 -9.72 5.68
CA ILE A 245 -0.05 -8.44 5.80
C ILE A 245 1.14 -8.63 6.75
N ASP A 246 2.36 -8.35 6.27
CA ASP A 246 3.58 -8.41 7.06
C ASP A 246 3.86 -7.10 7.80
N LEU A 247 3.48 -5.97 7.20
CA LEU A 247 3.77 -4.63 7.68
C LEU A 247 2.54 -3.74 7.55
N LEU A 248 2.06 -3.21 8.67
CA LEU A 248 0.90 -2.31 8.70
C LEU A 248 1.35 -0.88 9.00
N PHE A 249 0.92 0.08 8.14
CA PHE A 249 1.05 1.51 8.39
C PHE A 249 -0.28 2.10 8.82
N ALA A 250 -0.24 2.97 9.83
CA ALA A 250 -1.39 3.71 10.32
C ALA A 250 -0.96 5.05 10.92
N ASN A 251 -1.87 6.00 11.02
CA ASN A 251 -1.76 7.09 11.98
C ASN A 251 -2.53 6.75 13.28
N GLU A 252 -2.43 7.64 14.29
CA GLU A 252 -3.08 7.41 15.59
C GLU A 252 -4.60 7.22 15.48
N ALA A 253 -5.26 8.03 14.66
CA ALA A 253 -6.72 7.95 14.48
C ALA A 253 -7.15 6.68 13.73
N GLU A 254 -6.36 6.28 12.74
CA GLU A 254 -6.59 5.06 11.95
C GLU A 254 -6.43 3.80 12.82
N ILE A 255 -5.34 3.70 13.60
CA ILE A 255 -5.13 2.54 14.45
C ILE A 255 -6.18 2.45 15.57
N ALA A 256 -6.57 3.59 16.16
CA ALA A 256 -7.65 3.66 17.13
C ALA A 256 -8.99 3.19 16.52
N SER A 257 -9.28 3.61 15.30
CA SER A 257 -10.47 3.18 14.55
C SER A 257 -10.43 1.68 14.24
N LEU A 258 -9.29 1.13 13.81
CA LEU A 258 -9.16 -0.30 13.51
C LEU A 258 -9.35 -1.16 14.77
N ALA A 259 -8.75 -0.74 15.88
CA ALA A 259 -8.80 -1.46 17.16
C ALA A 259 -10.09 -1.23 17.95
N GLU A 260 -10.94 -0.27 17.55
CA GLU A 260 -12.09 0.22 18.35
C GLU A 260 -11.68 0.64 19.78
N ALA A 261 -10.50 1.25 19.89
CA ALA A 261 -9.93 1.64 21.17
C ALA A 261 -10.03 3.16 21.38
N GLY A 262 -10.13 3.56 22.67
CA GLY A 262 -10.30 4.96 23.06
C GLY A 262 -9.02 5.79 23.07
N ASP A 263 -7.85 5.13 23.05
CA ASP A 263 -6.55 5.77 23.04
C ASP A 263 -5.53 5.00 22.19
N ARG A 264 -4.43 5.67 21.84
CA ARG A 264 -3.36 5.13 21.00
C ARG A 264 -2.69 3.88 21.57
N ASP A 265 -2.37 3.90 22.85
CA ASP A 265 -1.57 2.81 23.44
C ASP A 265 -2.38 1.53 23.56
N ALA A 266 -3.67 1.64 23.90
CA ALA A 266 -4.62 0.53 23.86
C ALA A 266 -4.80 0.00 22.43
N ALA A 267 -4.91 0.90 21.43
CA ALA A 267 -5.03 0.52 20.03
C ALA A 267 -3.80 -0.26 19.53
N ILE A 268 -2.61 0.24 19.82
CA ILE A 268 -1.34 -0.42 19.46
C ILE A 268 -1.27 -1.79 20.12
N ALA A 269 -1.56 -1.92 21.41
CA ALA A 269 -1.52 -3.18 22.14
C ALA A 269 -2.51 -4.23 21.58
N ALA A 270 -3.64 -3.79 21.04
CA ALA A 270 -4.64 -4.67 20.43
C ALA A 270 -4.21 -5.22 19.07
N ILE A 271 -3.33 -4.52 18.34
CA ILE A 271 -2.97 -4.83 16.94
C ILE A 271 -1.54 -5.35 16.80
N GLU A 272 -0.57 -4.89 17.61
CA GLU A 272 0.86 -5.18 17.42
C GLU A 272 1.22 -6.67 17.37
N ASN A 273 0.45 -7.53 18.01
CA ASN A 273 0.67 -8.98 18.00
C ASN A 273 -0.09 -9.71 16.86
N LYS A 274 -0.88 -8.99 16.07
CA LYS A 274 -1.63 -9.52 14.93
C LYS A 274 -0.90 -9.36 13.60
N VAL A 275 0.17 -8.59 13.58
CA VAL A 275 0.99 -8.31 12.39
C VAL A 275 2.47 -8.44 12.76
N ARG A 276 3.31 -8.80 11.79
CA ARG A 276 4.76 -8.94 12.02
C ARG A 276 5.40 -7.62 12.44
N ALA A 277 5.04 -6.52 11.77
CA ALA A 277 5.47 -5.19 12.15
C ALA A 277 4.32 -4.17 11.98
N LEU A 278 4.08 -3.40 13.03
CA LEU A 278 3.15 -2.26 13.05
C LEU A 278 3.96 -0.97 13.07
N VAL A 279 3.61 -0.01 12.20
CA VAL A 279 4.22 1.32 12.15
C VAL A 279 3.12 2.36 12.32
N VAL A 280 3.25 3.23 13.32
CA VAL A 280 2.27 4.26 13.64
C VAL A 280 2.92 5.63 13.61
N THR A 281 2.40 6.54 12.80
CA THR A 281 2.76 7.96 12.82
C THR A 281 1.95 8.70 13.86
N CYS A 282 2.62 9.53 14.67
CA CYS A 282 2.05 10.20 15.84
C CYS A 282 2.14 11.74 15.71
N GLY A 283 1.93 12.27 14.51
CA GLY A 283 1.96 13.70 14.25
C GLY A 283 3.24 14.36 14.77
N ALA A 284 3.11 15.39 15.62
CA ALA A 284 4.23 16.11 16.18
C ALA A 284 5.07 15.29 17.19
N GLU A 285 4.60 14.15 17.66
CA GLU A 285 5.35 13.26 18.55
C GLU A 285 6.32 12.34 17.80
N GLY A 286 6.24 12.30 16.46
CA GLY A 286 7.09 11.48 15.62
C GLY A 286 6.42 10.18 15.18
N ALA A 287 7.09 9.04 15.33
CA ALA A 287 6.57 7.75 14.93
C ALA A 287 7.10 6.62 15.80
N LEU A 288 6.34 5.54 15.86
CA LEU A 288 6.75 4.32 16.52
C LEU A 288 6.56 3.08 15.63
N ALA A 289 7.34 2.06 15.87
CA ALA A 289 7.09 0.73 15.33
C ALA A 289 7.10 -0.32 16.44
N ALA A 290 6.25 -1.34 16.28
CA ALA A 290 6.24 -2.55 17.09
C ALA A 290 6.56 -3.75 16.22
N GLU A 291 7.60 -4.49 16.54
CA GLU A 291 8.01 -5.71 15.84
C GLU A 291 8.56 -6.73 16.85
N ASN A 292 8.11 -7.98 16.75
CA ASN A 292 8.58 -9.09 17.62
C ASN A 292 8.49 -8.77 19.14
N GLY A 293 7.42 -8.09 19.57
CA GLY A 293 7.20 -7.70 20.96
C GLY A 293 8.09 -6.55 21.46
N ARG A 294 8.85 -5.90 20.57
CA ARG A 294 9.66 -4.73 20.87
C ARG A 294 9.06 -3.49 20.22
N ARG A 295 8.90 -2.42 20.99
CA ARG A 295 8.53 -1.10 20.48
C ARG A 295 9.76 -0.20 20.38
N VAL A 296 9.84 0.53 19.27
CA VAL A 296 10.88 1.54 19.00
C VAL A 296 10.16 2.82 18.59
N ALA A 297 10.53 3.95 19.16
CA ALA A 297 9.98 5.25 18.80
C ALA A 297 11.10 6.21 18.38
N VAL A 298 10.78 7.08 17.42
CA VAL A 298 11.66 8.16 16.99
C VAL A 298 10.90 9.48 17.02
N PRO A 299 11.54 10.60 17.42
CA PRO A 299 10.92 11.92 17.35
C PRO A 299 10.77 12.39 15.90
N VAL A 300 10.02 13.46 15.69
CA VAL A 300 9.99 14.19 14.41
C VAL A 300 11.40 14.65 14.07
N ALA A 301 11.81 14.43 12.82
CA ALA A 301 13.07 14.95 12.31
C ALA A 301 13.00 16.49 12.28
N LYS A 302 14.03 17.14 12.79
CA LYS A 302 14.13 18.60 12.76
C LYS A 302 14.78 19.01 11.45
N ILE A 303 14.04 19.80 10.68
CA ILE A 303 14.56 20.55 9.53
C ILE A 303 14.30 22.03 9.81
N ASP A 304 15.16 22.91 9.28
CA ASP A 304 15.09 24.36 9.55
C ASP A 304 13.88 25.06 8.88
N ALA A 305 13.12 24.34 8.07
CA ALA A 305 11.92 24.84 7.39
C ALA A 305 10.68 24.70 8.29
N GLY A 306 9.79 25.68 8.23
CA GLY A 306 8.48 25.64 8.90
C GLY A 306 7.53 24.67 8.21
N ILE A 307 6.41 24.32 8.87
CA ILE A 307 5.33 23.53 8.27
C ILE A 307 4.55 24.42 7.32
N VAL A 308 4.50 24.00 6.04
CA VAL A 308 3.76 24.70 4.97
C VAL A 308 2.51 23.90 4.57
N ASP A 309 2.66 22.59 4.35
CA ASP A 309 1.58 21.70 3.90
C ASP A 309 1.83 20.30 4.42
N THR A 310 0.84 19.65 5.02
CA THR A 310 0.98 18.28 5.54
C THR A 310 0.56 17.20 4.53
N THR A 311 0.19 17.59 3.33
CA THR A 311 -0.21 16.65 2.25
C THR A 311 0.99 15.77 1.88
N GLY A 312 0.77 14.45 1.85
CA GLY A 312 1.82 13.49 1.51
C GLY A 312 2.79 13.14 2.65
N ALA A 313 2.65 13.72 3.85
CA ALA A 313 3.52 13.40 4.99
C ALA A 313 3.55 11.90 5.29
N GLY A 314 2.38 11.26 5.33
CA GLY A 314 2.27 9.82 5.54
C GLY A 314 2.87 9.00 4.38
N ASP A 315 2.67 9.47 3.13
CA ASP A 315 3.19 8.81 1.93
C ASP A 315 4.72 8.82 1.90
N LEU A 316 5.32 9.98 2.20
CA LEU A 316 6.78 10.13 2.24
C LEU A 316 7.41 9.45 3.46
N PHE A 317 6.70 9.45 4.60
CA PHE A 317 7.10 8.64 5.74
C PHE A 317 7.18 7.16 5.37
N ALA A 318 6.12 6.63 4.73
CA ALA A 318 6.10 5.24 4.26
C ALA A 318 7.22 4.98 3.24
N ALA A 319 7.48 5.90 2.30
CA ALA A 319 8.58 5.79 1.33
C ALA A 319 9.94 5.63 2.01
N GLY A 320 10.28 6.53 2.94
CA GLY A 320 11.55 6.46 3.68
C GLY A 320 11.69 5.19 4.51
N PHE A 321 10.62 4.77 5.17
CA PHE A 321 10.61 3.52 5.94
C PHE A 321 10.80 2.30 5.03
N LEU A 322 10.09 2.22 3.91
CA LEU A 322 10.15 1.09 2.97
C LEU A 322 11.53 0.98 2.30
N VAL A 323 12.15 2.11 1.93
CA VAL A 323 13.53 2.12 1.41
C VAL A 323 14.50 1.59 2.46
N GLY A 324 14.40 2.05 3.71
CA GLY A 324 15.21 1.52 4.80
C GLY A 324 15.05 0.01 4.97
N GLN A 325 13.83 -0.49 4.89
CA GLN A 325 13.55 -1.92 4.98
C GLN A 325 14.08 -2.72 3.77
N ALA A 326 14.04 -2.14 2.57
CA ALA A 326 14.58 -2.77 1.36
C ALA A 326 16.11 -2.80 1.38
N GLU A 327 16.76 -1.77 1.95
CA GLU A 327 18.20 -1.70 2.18
C GLU A 327 18.69 -2.60 3.35
N GLY A 328 17.77 -3.29 4.06
CA GLY A 328 18.14 -4.14 5.22
C GLY A 328 18.52 -3.36 6.48
N ARG A 329 18.11 -2.10 6.58
CA ARG A 329 18.32 -1.28 7.77
C ARG A 329 17.46 -1.73 8.94
N SER A 330 17.88 -1.38 10.17
CA SER A 330 17.07 -1.64 11.36
C SER A 330 15.76 -0.88 11.34
N ILE A 331 14.77 -1.34 12.10
CA ILE A 331 13.49 -0.65 12.28
C ILE A 331 13.68 0.81 12.71
N GLU A 332 14.59 1.06 13.66
CA GLU A 332 14.88 2.42 14.13
C GLU A 332 15.43 3.32 13.01
N GLN A 333 16.37 2.81 12.21
CA GLN A 333 16.91 3.56 11.07
C GLN A 333 15.84 3.81 10.01
N SER A 334 14.97 2.82 9.74
CA SER A 334 13.85 2.97 8.80
C SER A 334 12.83 4.02 9.29
N LEU A 335 12.51 4.05 10.59
CA LEU A 335 11.68 5.09 11.19
C LEU A 335 12.29 6.49 11.03
N LYS A 336 13.61 6.62 11.26
CA LYS A 336 14.33 7.89 11.07
C LYS A 336 14.29 8.36 9.61
N MET A 337 14.53 7.44 8.65
CA MET A 337 14.41 7.75 7.21
C MET A 337 13.00 8.24 6.87
N GLY A 338 11.95 7.56 7.37
CA GLY A 338 10.57 7.99 7.20
C GLY A 338 10.30 9.36 7.80
N SER A 339 10.78 9.62 9.03
CA SER A 339 10.61 10.91 9.70
C SER A 339 11.30 12.05 8.95
N ILE A 340 12.50 11.83 8.40
CA ILE A 340 13.23 12.84 7.60
C ILE A 340 12.50 13.12 6.29
N ALA A 341 12.04 12.09 5.57
CA ALA A 341 11.29 12.26 4.33
C ALA A 341 9.96 12.98 4.56
N ALA A 342 9.26 12.66 5.66
CA ALA A 342 8.05 13.37 6.05
C ALA A 342 8.31 14.82 6.41
N ALA A 343 9.43 15.14 7.06
CA ALA A 343 9.80 16.49 7.41
C ALA A 343 10.12 17.36 6.17
N GLU A 344 10.75 16.78 5.16
CA GLU A 344 11.00 17.46 3.87
C GLU A 344 9.69 17.84 3.20
N ILE A 345 8.78 16.88 3.02
CA ILE A 345 7.54 17.12 2.26
C ILE A 345 6.64 18.15 2.91
N ILE A 346 6.59 18.24 4.23
CA ILE A 346 5.75 19.24 4.91
C ILE A 346 6.34 20.66 4.88
N SER A 347 7.54 20.84 4.35
CA SER A 347 8.22 22.13 4.25
C SER A 347 7.85 22.96 3.01
N HIS A 348 7.08 22.39 2.11
CA HIS A 348 6.62 23.01 0.86
C HIS A 348 5.23 22.54 0.45
N PHE A 349 4.68 23.09 -0.63
CA PHE A 349 3.36 22.68 -1.13
C PHE A 349 3.43 21.41 -1.98
N GLY A 350 2.46 20.53 -1.80
CA GLY A 350 2.28 19.33 -2.62
C GLY A 350 2.82 18.07 -1.98
N ALA A 351 2.58 16.94 -2.65
CA ALA A 351 2.90 15.61 -2.15
C ALA A 351 4.11 14.97 -2.85
N ARG A 352 4.93 15.77 -3.55
CA ARG A 352 6.13 15.32 -4.25
C ARG A 352 7.36 16.03 -3.68
N PRO A 353 8.49 15.33 -3.42
CA PRO A 353 9.72 15.96 -2.96
C PRO A 353 10.22 17.02 -3.93
N GLU A 354 10.67 18.15 -3.42
CA GLU A 354 11.30 19.22 -4.21
C GLU A 354 12.82 19.23 -4.07
N GLY A 355 13.33 18.72 -2.94
CA GLY A 355 14.75 18.62 -2.63
C GLY A 355 15.37 17.26 -2.92
N ASP A 356 16.70 17.17 -2.76
CA ASP A 356 17.42 15.90 -2.76
C ASP A 356 17.21 15.20 -1.41
N VAL A 357 16.07 14.54 -1.28
CA VAL A 357 15.64 13.84 -0.06
C VAL A 357 16.63 12.74 0.33
N ARG A 358 17.30 12.09 -0.64
CA ARG A 358 18.29 11.07 -0.35
C ARG A 358 19.51 11.68 0.38
N LYS A 359 20.02 12.80 -0.15
CA LYS A 359 21.13 13.52 0.47
C LYS A 359 20.76 14.04 1.86
N LEU A 360 19.53 14.49 2.04
CA LEU A 360 19.02 14.94 3.35
C LEU A 360 19.03 13.77 4.35
N VAL A 361 18.51 12.60 3.96
CA VAL A 361 18.52 11.38 4.77
C VAL A 361 19.95 10.98 5.13
N ASP A 362 20.85 10.92 4.15
CA ASP A 362 22.26 10.50 4.38
C ASP A 362 23.02 11.48 5.30
N SER A 363 22.58 12.74 5.42
CA SER A 363 23.19 13.74 6.29
C SER A 363 22.66 13.73 7.73
N LEU A 364 21.45 13.20 7.97
CA LEU A 364 20.76 13.24 9.27
C LEU A 364 20.62 11.87 9.95
N LEU A 365 20.88 10.76 9.22
CA LEU A 365 20.78 9.39 9.72
C LEU A 365 22.03 8.98 10.49
#